data_53bed2e4a879fc1d20dd7284a55c52c2
#
_entry.id   53bed2e4a879fc1d20dd7284a55c52c2
#
_cell.length_a   1.000
_cell.length_b   1.000
_cell.length_c   1.000
_cell.angle_alpha   90.00
_cell.angle_beta   90.00
_cell.angle_gamma   90.00
#
_symmetry.space_group_name_H-M   'P 1'
#
loop_
_entity.id
_entity.type
_entity.pdbx_description
1 polymer ?
#
loop_
_entity_poly.entity_id
_entity_poly.type
_entity_poly.pdbx_seq_one_letter_code
_entity_poly.pdbx_strand_id
1 'polypeptide(L)'
;MMTFYRTTRLMLSSAAVLSFASSAFALDGNDLLKKINDIYGQQGATIAAQGVDIDGSTVTLKGASFKAAGMDDSIPLGDITLDGVEEKDGGYTIEEIDFADVDFNKDGAAVSATDLKLNGVEIPADATKGDLGSLLYYKSAHAGAVSVTKDDVEVFSIEGADATMNKRDDKSGLDFDAKINGIKADLSKVDDAKAKEAIEALKLQQIDGTVAMKGSWEIGPGTIDISEYSFDFKDIGKLNLAFSISGYTPAFAKSMQEALKTVRSNPNQQEAQQSAGLAMLGLLQQLTFNSAKIRFDDASITGRALDFAGKQQGVSGKQLADTLKAMTPIMMAQLNVPELQNAVSTAVNAYLDNPKSLTVTAAPGKPVPVPMIIGAAMGAPQSIPQVIGLKVSSND
;
A
#
# COMPACT_ATOMS: atom_id res chain seq x y z
N MET A 1 39.93 -45.78 -82.21
CA MET A 1 40.19 -46.49 -80.95
C MET A 1 39.47 -45.80 -79.81
N MET A 2 38.69 -46.45 -79.09
CA MET A 2 37.53 -46.08 -78.31
C MET A 2 37.77 -45.00 -77.24
N THR A 3 36.94 -43.99 -77.27
CA THR A 3 36.79 -42.96 -76.27
C THR A 3 35.48 -43.17 -75.54
N PHE A 4 35.58 -43.38 -74.22
CA PHE A 4 34.42 -43.45 -73.31
C PHE A 4 34.12 -42.12 -72.71
N TYR A 5 32.96 -41.58 -73.00
CA TYR A 5 32.33 -40.44 -72.29
C TYR A 5 31.68 -40.96 -71.02
N ARG A 6 32.02 -40.35 -69.88
CA ARG A 6 31.27 -40.45 -68.61
C ARG A 6 30.67 -39.09 -68.31
N THR A 7 29.41 -38.97 -68.50
CA THR A 7 28.60 -37.82 -68.05
C THR A 7 28.29 -37.95 -66.56
N THR A 8 28.83 -37.02 -65.76
CA THR A 8 28.48 -36.89 -64.42
C THR A 8 27.30 -35.93 -64.25
N ARG A 9 26.14 -36.46 -63.84
CA ARG A 9 24.96 -35.63 -63.48
C ARG A 9 25.18 -35.02 -62.12
N LEU A 10 25.32 -33.71 -62.05
CA LEU A 10 25.19 -32.90 -60.83
C LEU A 10 23.70 -32.81 -60.49
N MET A 11 23.29 -33.48 -59.41
CA MET A 11 22.03 -33.22 -58.71
C MET A 11 22.20 -32.01 -57.81
N LEU A 12 21.62 -30.88 -58.22
CA LEU A 12 21.35 -29.77 -57.32
C LEU A 12 20.19 -30.18 -56.39
N SER A 13 20.50 -30.51 -55.12
CA SER A 13 19.54 -30.59 -54.06
C SER A 13 19.28 -29.16 -53.54
N SER A 14 18.18 -28.59 -54.01
CA SER A 14 17.63 -27.34 -53.42
C SER A 14 17.11 -27.66 -52.01
N ALA A 15 17.92 -27.37 -50.99
CA ALA A 15 17.43 -27.29 -49.61
C ALA A 15 16.54 -26.05 -49.51
N ALA A 16 15.23 -26.25 -49.59
CA ALA A 16 14.28 -25.24 -49.20
C ALA A 16 14.41 -25.07 -47.68
N VAL A 17 15.13 -24.03 -47.26
CA VAL A 17 15.06 -23.51 -45.90
C VAL A 17 13.68 -22.90 -45.77
N LEU A 18 12.73 -23.67 -45.21
CA LEU A 18 11.51 -23.12 -44.65
C LEU A 18 11.90 -22.30 -43.46
N SER A 19 12.20 -21.01 -43.67
CA SER A 19 12.14 -20.01 -42.63
C SER A 19 10.70 -19.99 -42.13
N PHE A 20 10.44 -20.63 -41.02
CA PHE A 20 9.30 -20.30 -40.20
C PHE A 20 9.49 -18.84 -39.76
N ALA A 21 9.04 -17.90 -40.58
CA ALA A 21 8.70 -16.61 -40.13
C ALA A 21 7.53 -16.84 -39.15
N SER A 22 7.83 -16.98 -37.85
CA SER A 22 6.85 -16.70 -36.84
C SER A 22 6.31 -15.32 -37.19
N SER A 23 5.02 -15.25 -37.57
CA SER A 23 4.33 -13.99 -37.66
C SER A 23 4.47 -13.34 -36.27
N ALA A 24 5.49 -12.50 -36.13
CA ALA A 24 5.52 -11.54 -35.03
C ALA A 24 4.27 -10.69 -35.26
N PHE A 25 3.22 -10.94 -34.50
CA PHE A 25 2.10 -10.01 -34.45
C PHE A 25 2.74 -8.67 -34.03
N ALA A 26 2.56 -7.67 -34.88
CA ALA A 26 3.00 -6.33 -34.56
C ALA A 26 2.28 -5.93 -33.26
N LEU A 27 3.05 -5.49 -32.25
CA LEU A 27 2.48 -5.01 -31.00
C LEU A 27 1.42 -3.95 -31.29
N ASP A 28 0.27 -4.03 -30.63
CA ASP A 28 -0.75 -2.99 -30.69
C ASP A 28 -0.64 -2.10 -29.43
N GLY A 29 0.10 -0.99 -29.56
CA GLY A 29 0.30 -0.04 -28.47
C GLY A 29 -0.99 0.66 -28.02
N ASN A 30 -2.00 0.76 -28.91
CA ASN A 30 -3.29 1.32 -28.52
C ASN A 30 -4.11 0.32 -27.69
N ASP A 31 -4.06 -0.97 -28.04
CA ASP A 31 -4.67 -2.02 -27.20
C ASP A 31 -3.98 -2.12 -25.85
N LEU A 32 -2.64 -2.03 -25.82
CA LEU A 32 -1.86 -1.99 -24.58
C LEU A 32 -2.32 -0.83 -23.68
N LEU A 33 -2.35 0.42 -24.21
CA LEU A 33 -2.81 1.59 -23.45
C LEU A 33 -4.27 1.45 -23.00
N LYS A 34 -5.12 0.88 -23.85
CA LYS A 34 -6.50 0.58 -23.48
C LYS A 34 -6.59 -0.38 -22.31
N LYS A 35 -5.83 -1.49 -22.31
CA LYS A 35 -5.82 -2.48 -21.21
C LYS A 35 -5.29 -1.88 -19.92
N ILE A 36 -4.26 -1.01 -19.98
CA ILE A 36 -3.80 -0.23 -18.83
C ILE A 36 -4.96 0.61 -18.28
N ASN A 37 -5.70 1.30 -19.14
CA ASN A 37 -6.82 2.13 -18.72
C ASN A 37 -8.04 1.32 -18.24
N ASP A 38 -8.25 0.10 -18.72
CA ASP A 38 -9.30 -0.79 -18.21
C ASP A 38 -9.05 -1.15 -16.73
N ILE A 39 -7.77 -1.23 -16.30
CA ILE A 39 -7.38 -1.46 -14.91
C ILE A 39 -7.58 -0.21 -14.06
N TYR A 40 -6.96 0.91 -14.46
CA TYR A 40 -7.03 2.17 -13.72
C TYR A 40 -8.42 2.78 -13.71
N GLY A 41 -9.20 2.59 -14.78
CA GLY A 41 -10.58 3.06 -14.90
C GLY A 41 -11.52 2.47 -13.85
N GLN A 42 -11.24 1.24 -13.36
CA GLN A 42 -11.99 0.65 -12.25
C GLN A 42 -11.80 1.45 -10.95
N GLN A 43 -10.67 2.14 -10.82
CA GLN A 43 -10.34 3.01 -9.69
C GLN A 43 -10.72 4.48 -9.95
N GLY A 44 -11.25 4.78 -11.13
CA GLY A 44 -11.61 6.14 -11.56
C GLY A 44 -10.40 6.96 -12.00
N ALA A 45 -9.34 6.31 -12.48
CA ALA A 45 -8.15 6.97 -13.00
C ALA A 45 -7.93 6.64 -14.47
N THR A 46 -7.24 7.51 -15.20
CA THR A 46 -6.89 7.32 -16.61
C THR A 46 -5.49 7.81 -16.90
N ILE A 47 -4.82 7.11 -17.83
CA ILE A 47 -3.57 7.54 -18.45
C ILE A 47 -3.90 7.92 -19.89
N ALA A 48 -3.62 9.16 -20.28
CA ALA A 48 -3.70 9.62 -21.65
C ALA A 48 -2.30 9.78 -22.22
N ALA A 49 -2.12 9.52 -23.52
CA ALA A 49 -0.89 9.80 -24.26
C ALA A 49 -1.22 10.61 -25.51
N GLN A 50 -0.30 11.50 -25.92
CA GLN A 50 -0.43 12.26 -27.17
C GLN A 50 -0.12 11.39 -28.40
N GLY A 51 0.68 10.34 -28.23
CA GLY A 51 1.02 9.36 -29.25
C GLY A 51 1.56 8.08 -28.63
N VAL A 52 1.56 7.01 -29.41
CA VAL A 52 2.13 5.70 -29.06
C VAL A 52 3.10 5.31 -30.18
N ASP A 53 4.40 5.27 -29.85
CA ASP A 53 5.45 4.85 -30.77
C ASP A 53 5.88 3.43 -30.44
N ILE A 54 6.17 2.62 -31.45
CA ILE A 54 6.59 1.22 -31.31
C ILE A 54 7.88 1.02 -32.11
N ASP A 55 8.92 0.51 -31.42
CA ASP A 55 10.17 0.08 -32.03
C ASP A 55 10.55 -1.31 -31.50
N GLY A 56 10.28 -2.33 -32.30
CA GLY A 56 10.46 -3.72 -31.89
C GLY A 56 9.58 -4.10 -30.69
N SER A 57 10.19 -4.40 -29.55
CA SER A 57 9.51 -4.68 -28.28
C SER A 57 9.44 -3.48 -27.35
N THR A 58 9.89 -2.31 -27.77
CA THR A 58 9.81 -1.06 -27.01
C THR A 58 8.57 -0.27 -27.43
N VAL A 59 7.74 0.10 -26.48
CA VAL A 59 6.58 0.98 -26.67
C VAL A 59 6.79 2.26 -25.89
N THR A 60 6.67 3.42 -26.56
CA THR A 60 6.77 4.73 -25.88
C THR A 60 5.42 5.44 -25.91
N LEU A 61 4.88 5.74 -24.74
CA LEU A 61 3.71 6.60 -24.58
C LEU A 61 4.18 8.06 -24.52
N LYS A 62 4.02 8.80 -25.62
CA LYS A 62 4.49 10.17 -25.76
C LYS A 62 3.59 11.15 -25.01
N GLY A 63 4.20 12.06 -24.26
CA GLY A 63 3.48 13.12 -23.56
C GLY A 63 2.35 12.58 -22.67
N ALA A 64 2.65 11.52 -21.92
CA ALA A 64 1.68 10.88 -21.06
C ALA A 64 1.21 11.80 -19.94
N SER A 65 -0.04 11.64 -19.51
CA SER A 65 -0.61 12.35 -18.38
C SER A 65 -1.54 11.44 -17.59
N PHE A 66 -1.60 11.65 -16.29
CA PHE A 66 -2.45 10.92 -15.34
C PHE A 66 -3.57 11.82 -14.83
N LYS A 67 -4.79 11.28 -14.77
CA LYS A 67 -5.94 11.96 -14.16
C LYS A 67 -6.73 10.98 -13.30
N ALA A 68 -6.94 11.32 -12.03
CA ALA A 68 -7.80 10.56 -11.13
C ALA A 68 -9.17 11.24 -10.96
N ALA A 69 -10.18 10.45 -10.56
CA ALA A 69 -11.51 10.97 -10.26
C ALA A 69 -11.45 12.02 -9.14
N GLY A 70 -12.04 13.18 -9.37
CA GLY A 70 -12.04 14.31 -8.44
C GLY A 70 -10.87 15.28 -8.59
N MET A 71 -9.95 15.02 -9.51
CA MET A 71 -8.91 16.00 -9.89
C MET A 71 -9.44 16.90 -11.00
N ASP A 72 -9.29 18.22 -10.85
CA ASP A 72 -9.65 19.19 -11.89
C ASP A 72 -8.68 19.10 -13.07
N ASP A 73 -7.37 19.02 -12.79
CA ASP A 73 -6.29 18.97 -13.76
C ASP A 73 -5.66 17.57 -13.84
N SER A 74 -5.04 17.27 -15.00
CA SER A 74 -4.19 16.08 -15.16
C SER A 74 -2.74 16.40 -14.74
N ILE A 75 -2.05 15.40 -14.19
CA ILE A 75 -0.62 15.47 -13.87
C ILE A 75 0.17 15.03 -15.10
N PRO A 76 1.06 15.87 -15.67
CA PRO A 76 1.92 15.43 -16.74
C PRO A 76 2.95 14.40 -16.22
N LEU A 77 3.11 13.30 -16.96
CA LEU A 77 4.08 12.24 -16.66
C LEU A 77 5.27 12.23 -17.64
N GLY A 78 5.22 13.09 -18.67
CA GLY A 78 6.23 13.06 -19.74
C GLY A 78 6.10 11.83 -20.64
N ASP A 79 7.22 11.41 -21.22
CA ASP A 79 7.27 10.17 -22.00
C ASP A 79 7.42 8.97 -21.05
N ILE A 80 6.68 7.89 -21.29
CA ILE A 80 6.81 6.63 -20.57
C ILE A 80 7.32 5.58 -21.55
N THR A 81 8.46 4.96 -21.26
CA THR A 81 9.05 3.89 -22.06
C THR A 81 8.76 2.53 -21.44
N LEU A 82 8.23 1.62 -22.24
CA LEU A 82 7.94 0.24 -21.88
C LEU A 82 8.85 -0.65 -22.70
N ASP A 83 9.82 -1.29 -22.08
CA ASP A 83 10.79 -2.17 -22.73
C ASP A 83 10.46 -3.65 -22.51
N GLY A 84 10.80 -4.48 -23.51
CA GLY A 84 10.54 -5.91 -23.48
C GLY A 84 9.04 -6.23 -23.45
N VAL A 85 8.23 -5.47 -24.21
CA VAL A 85 6.79 -5.70 -24.31
C VAL A 85 6.51 -6.93 -25.16
N GLU A 86 5.79 -7.90 -24.59
CA GLU A 86 5.33 -9.10 -25.29
C GLU A 86 3.83 -9.30 -25.02
N GLU A 87 3.08 -9.61 -26.10
CA GLU A 87 1.70 -10.07 -25.93
C GLU A 87 1.68 -11.53 -25.47
N LYS A 88 0.96 -11.80 -24.39
CA LYS A 88 0.86 -13.14 -23.81
C LYS A 88 -0.55 -13.41 -23.29
N ASP A 89 -1.15 -14.50 -23.78
CA ASP A 89 -2.48 -14.94 -23.35
C ASP A 89 -3.57 -13.86 -23.47
N GLY A 90 -3.41 -12.95 -24.48
CA GLY A 90 -4.29 -11.81 -24.71
C GLY A 90 -4.10 -10.63 -23.74
N GLY A 91 -3.11 -10.69 -22.87
CA GLY A 91 -2.59 -9.59 -22.06
C GLY A 91 -1.19 -9.20 -22.52
N TYR A 92 -0.43 -8.52 -21.66
CA TYR A 92 0.95 -8.12 -21.94
C TYR A 92 1.88 -8.41 -20.78
N THR A 93 3.12 -8.78 -21.10
CA THR A 93 4.24 -8.75 -20.15
C THR A 93 5.22 -7.65 -20.57
N ILE A 94 5.81 -6.95 -19.61
CA ILE A 94 6.74 -5.86 -19.84
C ILE A 94 7.92 -6.07 -18.89
N GLU A 95 9.14 -6.07 -19.44
CA GLU A 95 10.35 -6.27 -18.62
C GLU A 95 10.59 -5.07 -17.70
N GLU A 96 10.59 -3.85 -18.26
CA GLU A 96 10.80 -2.60 -17.53
C GLU A 96 9.89 -1.49 -18.06
N ILE A 97 9.39 -0.67 -17.16
CA ILE A 97 8.73 0.60 -17.48
C ILE A 97 9.55 1.70 -16.83
N ASP A 98 10.08 2.60 -17.66
CA ASP A 98 10.76 3.82 -17.25
C ASP A 98 9.82 5.01 -17.42
N PHE A 99 9.69 5.79 -16.35
CA PHE A 99 8.98 7.06 -16.38
C PHE A 99 9.99 8.21 -16.49
N ALA A 100 9.65 9.23 -17.26
CA ALA A 100 10.43 10.45 -17.24
C ALA A 100 10.46 11.06 -15.85
N ASP A 101 11.55 11.76 -15.52
CA ASP A 101 11.61 12.53 -14.29
C ASP A 101 10.44 13.53 -14.23
N VAL A 102 9.81 13.60 -13.07
CA VAL A 102 8.69 14.53 -12.83
C VAL A 102 9.27 15.83 -12.30
N ASP A 103 8.94 16.93 -12.95
CA ASP A 103 9.19 18.28 -12.47
C ASP A 103 7.91 19.11 -12.71
N PHE A 104 7.17 19.32 -11.65
CA PHE A 104 5.86 19.99 -11.71
C PHE A 104 5.85 21.16 -10.75
N ASN A 105 5.53 22.35 -11.27
CA ASN A 105 5.42 23.57 -10.48
C ASN A 105 4.05 24.21 -10.70
N LYS A 106 3.33 24.50 -9.62
CA LYS A 106 2.04 25.19 -9.64
C LYS A 106 1.85 25.99 -8.36
N ASP A 107 1.49 27.26 -8.50
CA ASP A 107 1.10 28.16 -7.39
C ASP A 107 2.14 28.23 -6.25
N GLY A 108 3.44 28.22 -6.60
CA GLY A 108 4.55 28.28 -5.64
C GLY A 108 4.86 26.94 -4.95
N ALA A 109 4.17 25.86 -5.32
CA ALA A 109 4.51 24.51 -4.92
C ALA A 109 5.16 23.76 -6.07
N ALA A 110 6.34 23.17 -5.86
CA ALA A 110 6.98 22.31 -6.85
C ALA A 110 7.13 20.88 -6.29
N VAL A 111 6.97 19.92 -7.19
CA VAL A 111 7.18 18.49 -6.91
C VAL A 111 8.16 17.95 -7.91
N SER A 112 9.23 17.33 -7.45
CA SER A 112 10.16 16.59 -8.29
C SER A 112 10.22 15.13 -7.88
N ALA A 113 10.39 14.23 -8.86
CA ALA A 113 10.62 12.80 -8.62
C ALA A 113 11.52 12.27 -9.73
N THR A 114 12.48 11.43 -9.38
CA THR A 114 13.50 10.91 -10.29
C THR A 114 13.57 9.40 -10.24
N ASP A 115 14.10 8.78 -11.29
CA ASP A 115 14.38 7.34 -11.38
C ASP A 115 13.16 6.48 -10.99
N LEU A 116 12.03 6.74 -11.66
CA LEU A 116 10.78 6.02 -11.43
C LEU A 116 10.70 4.82 -12.37
N LYS A 117 10.66 3.60 -11.82
CA LYS A 117 10.69 2.35 -12.58
C LYS A 117 9.73 1.29 -12.05
N LEU A 118 9.19 0.50 -12.97
CA LEU A 118 8.52 -0.76 -12.65
C LEU A 118 9.18 -1.90 -13.44
N ASN A 119 9.40 -3.03 -12.80
CA ASN A 119 9.97 -4.20 -13.46
C ASN A 119 9.05 -5.42 -13.37
N GLY A 120 9.07 -6.24 -14.43
CA GLY A 120 8.33 -7.48 -14.50
C GLY A 120 6.83 -7.26 -14.38
N VAL A 121 6.30 -6.32 -15.19
CA VAL A 121 4.88 -5.95 -15.18
C VAL A 121 4.07 -6.95 -15.99
N GLU A 122 2.95 -7.41 -15.46
CA GLU A 122 1.97 -8.24 -16.16
C GLU A 122 0.63 -7.50 -16.20
N ILE A 123 0.17 -7.23 -17.42
CA ILE A 123 -1.13 -6.59 -17.70
C ILE A 123 -2.10 -7.70 -18.10
N PRO A 124 -3.20 -7.91 -17.38
CA PRO A 124 -4.15 -8.97 -17.68
C PRO A 124 -4.91 -8.72 -18.98
N ALA A 125 -5.31 -9.80 -19.64
CA ALA A 125 -6.22 -9.74 -20.78
C ALA A 125 -7.59 -9.14 -20.42
N ASP A 126 -8.05 -9.43 -19.21
CA ASP A 126 -9.35 -8.98 -18.68
C ASP A 126 -9.24 -8.74 -17.16
N ALA A 127 -9.21 -7.47 -16.79
CA ALA A 127 -9.11 -7.03 -15.40
C ALA A 127 -10.42 -7.24 -14.59
N THR A 128 -11.51 -7.71 -15.22
CA THR A 128 -12.82 -7.85 -14.58
C THR A 128 -13.12 -9.26 -14.04
N LYS A 129 -12.28 -10.25 -14.35
CA LYS A 129 -12.54 -11.65 -13.97
C LYS A 129 -12.54 -11.91 -12.46
N GLY A 130 -11.79 -11.11 -11.69
CA GLY A 130 -11.74 -11.24 -10.23
C GLY A 130 -10.97 -12.48 -9.76
N ASP A 131 -9.96 -12.89 -10.51
CA ASP A 131 -8.97 -13.90 -10.14
C ASP A 131 -7.57 -13.28 -10.06
N LEU A 132 -6.56 -14.04 -9.66
CA LEU A 132 -5.18 -13.53 -9.57
C LEU A 132 -4.65 -13.06 -10.93
N GLY A 133 -5.03 -13.73 -12.01
CA GLY A 133 -4.62 -13.38 -13.37
C GLY A 133 -5.27 -12.12 -13.92
N SER A 134 -6.29 -11.58 -13.22
CA SER A 134 -6.97 -10.33 -13.57
C SER A 134 -6.38 -9.10 -12.87
N LEU A 135 -5.40 -9.29 -11.98
CA LEU A 135 -4.76 -8.20 -11.26
C LEU A 135 -3.55 -7.68 -12.03
N LEU A 136 -3.35 -6.37 -12.02
CA LEU A 136 -2.07 -5.78 -12.39
C LEU A 136 -1.00 -6.30 -11.43
N TYR A 137 0.05 -6.87 -11.97
CA TYR A 137 1.18 -7.35 -11.19
C TYR A 137 2.47 -6.67 -11.65
N TYR A 138 3.37 -6.42 -10.73
CA TYR A 138 4.75 -6.03 -11.00
C TYR A 138 5.68 -6.75 -10.02
N LYS A 139 6.87 -7.10 -10.46
CA LYS A 139 7.87 -7.77 -9.61
C LYS A 139 8.55 -6.79 -8.67
N SER A 140 8.89 -5.61 -9.16
CA SER A 140 9.45 -4.54 -8.33
C SER A 140 9.05 -3.17 -8.85
N ALA A 141 9.00 -2.22 -7.91
CA ALA A 141 8.86 -0.78 -8.17
C ALA A 141 9.99 -0.05 -7.47
N HIS A 142 10.55 0.95 -8.13
CA HIS A 142 11.58 1.83 -7.59
C HIS A 142 11.20 3.28 -7.84
N ALA A 143 11.46 4.13 -6.87
CA ALA A 143 11.49 5.57 -7.02
C ALA A 143 12.76 6.08 -6.33
N GLY A 144 13.51 6.92 -7.03
CA GLY A 144 14.65 7.63 -6.48
C GLY A 144 14.19 8.77 -5.57
N ALA A 145 14.93 9.87 -5.56
CA ALA A 145 14.57 11.01 -4.73
C ALA A 145 13.24 11.65 -5.17
N VAL A 146 12.40 11.94 -4.18
CA VAL A 146 11.21 12.77 -4.37
C VAL A 146 11.32 13.98 -3.45
N SER A 147 11.02 15.18 -3.95
CA SER A 147 10.96 16.38 -3.12
C SER A 147 9.72 17.22 -3.40
N VAL A 148 9.26 17.90 -2.36
CA VAL A 148 8.19 18.90 -2.44
C VAL A 148 8.74 20.20 -1.85
N THR A 149 8.70 21.27 -2.65
CA THR A 149 9.05 22.63 -2.21
C THR A 149 7.82 23.52 -2.18
N LYS A 150 7.80 24.46 -1.27
CA LYS A 150 6.83 25.55 -1.22
C LYS A 150 7.58 26.86 -1.08
N ASP A 151 7.34 27.80 -1.99
CA ASP A 151 8.01 29.09 -2.03
C ASP A 151 9.55 28.94 -1.99
N ASP A 152 10.08 28.02 -2.82
CA ASP A 152 11.50 27.64 -2.95
C ASP A 152 12.13 27.00 -1.68
N VAL A 153 11.33 26.63 -0.68
CA VAL A 153 11.80 25.92 0.51
C VAL A 153 11.35 24.46 0.45
N GLU A 154 12.29 23.51 0.58
CA GLU A 154 11.96 22.11 0.69
C GLU A 154 11.17 21.86 1.99
N VAL A 155 9.93 21.37 1.86
CA VAL A 155 9.06 21.08 2.99
C VAL A 155 8.89 19.57 3.23
N PHE A 156 9.19 18.77 2.21
CA PHE A 156 9.14 17.31 2.30
C PHE A 156 10.08 16.69 1.28
N SER A 157 10.80 15.64 1.65
CA SER A 157 11.55 14.81 0.72
C SER A 157 11.63 13.35 1.19
N ILE A 158 11.93 12.45 0.24
CA ILE A 158 12.39 11.08 0.50
C ILE A 158 13.67 10.83 -0.31
N GLU A 159 14.54 9.98 0.20
CA GLU A 159 15.76 9.58 -0.53
C GLU A 159 15.46 8.51 -1.57
N GLY A 160 14.43 7.70 -1.35
CA GLY A 160 13.95 6.70 -2.30
C GLY A 160 12.91 5.78 -1.70
N ALA A 161 12.22 5.07 -2.58
CA ALA A 161 11.23 4.07 -2.22
C ALA A 161 11.41 2.81 -3.09
N ASP A 162 11.35 1.66 -2.47
CA ASP A 162 11.43 0.35 -3.13
C ASP A 162 10.24 -0.51 -2.71
N ALA A 163 9.70 -1.26 -3.66
CA ALA A 163 8.71 -2.28 -3.39
C ALA A 163 8.99 -3.53 -4.22
N THR A 164 8.73 -4.69 -3.65
CA THR A 164 8.79 -5.97 -4.36
C THR A 164 7.52 -6.76 -4.12
N MET A 165 7.12 -7.52 -5.13
CA MET A 165 6.01 -8.45 -5.07
C MET A 165 6.43 -9.75 -5.74
N ASN A 166 6.34 -10.87 -5.05
CA ASN A 166 6.76 -12.16 -5.53
C ASN A 166 5.59 -13.13 -5.53
N LYS A 167 5.24 -13.63 -6.72
CA LYS A 167 4.31 -14.76 -6.85
C LYS A 167 5.01 -16.02 -6.37
N ARG A 168 4.36 -16.80 -5.51
CA ARG A 168 4.88 -18.11 -5.11
C ARG A 168 4.80 -19.07 -6.30
N ASP A 169 5.80 -19.95 -6.44
CA ASP A 169 5.91 -20.89 -7.58
C ASP A 169 4.69 -21.79 -7.74
N ASP A 170 4.10 -22.20 -6.62
CA ASP A 170 2.88 -23.02 -6.58
C ASP A 170 1.58 -22.23 -6.82
N LYS A 171 1.70 -20.92 -7.09
CA LYS A 171 0.58 -19.98 -7.29
C LYS A 171 -0.36 -19.87 -6.09
N SER A 172 0.06 -20.32 -4.90
CA SER A 172 -0.74 -20.25 -3.67
C SER A 172 -0.92 -18.84 -3.13
N GLY A 173 -0.01 -17.91 -3.49
CA GLY A 173 -0.03 -16.56 -2.94
C GLY A 173 1.00 -15.61 -3.52
N LEU A 174 1.04 -14.44 -2.88
CA LEU A 174 1.97 -13.36 -3.12
C LEU A 174 2.68 -13.02 -1.81
N ASP A 175 3.98 -12.75 -1.88
CA ASP A 175 4.74 -12.12 -0.80
C ASP A 175 5.15 -10.72 -1.26
N PHE A 176 5.05 -9.73 -0.38
CA PHE A 176 5.37 -8.35 -0.71
C PHE A 176 6.15 -7.66 0.39
N ASP A 177 7.02 -6.75 -0.03
CA ASP A 177 7.86 -5.92 0.81
C ASP A 177 7.91 -4.51 0.19
N ALA A 178 7.85 -3.48 1.03
CA ALA A 178 8.00 -2.09 0.57
C ALA A 178 8.72 -1.27 1.62
N LYS A 179 9.54 -0.34 1.19
CA LYS A 179 10.30 0.55 2.06
C LYS A 179 10.45 1.94 1.46
N ILE A 180 10.25 2.96 2.29
CA ILE A 180 10.55 4.36 1.98
C ILE A 180 11.67 4.79 2.92
N ASN A 181 12.78 5.25 2.34
CA ASN A 181 13.97 5.67 3.04
C ASN A 181 14.13 7.19 3.03
N GLY A 182 14.78 7.71 4.06
CA GLY A 182 15.18 9.12 4.15
C GLY A 182 14.01 10.08 4.06
N ILE A 183 12.88 9.76 4.69
CA ILE A 183 11.75 10.68 4.80
C ILE A 183 12.20 11.87 5.63
N LYS A 184 12.09 13.08 5.07
CA LYS A 184 12.33 14.34 5.76
C LYS A 184 11.12 15.25 5.58
N ALA A 185 10.71 15.92 6.67
CA ALA A 185 9.67 16.94 6.59
C ALA A 185 10.03 18.14 7.47
N ASP A 186 9.90 19.35 6.92
CA ASP A 186 10.07 20.62 7.65
C ASP A 186 8.69 21.19 8.04
N LEU A 187 8.33 21.03 9.30
CA LEU A 187 7.09 21.55 9.87
C LEU A 187 7.27 22.97 10.49
N SER A 188 8.47 23.56 10.41
CA SER A 188 8.73 24.89 10.97
C SER A 188 7.94 26.01 10.29
N LYS A 189 7.47 25.74 9.06
CA LYS A 189 6.72 26.68 8.20
C LYS A 189 5.20 26.56 8.31
N VAL A 190 4.70 25.75 9.23
CA VAL A 190 3.26 25.65 9.47
C VAL A 190 2.72 26.99 9.99
N ASP A 191 1.70 27.52 9.34
CA ASP A 191 1.16 28.86 9.64
C ASP A 191 0.15 28.88 10.81
N ASP A 192 -0.50 27.73 11.09
CA ASP A 192 -1.47 27.63 12.20
C ASP A 192 -0.78 27.78 13.56
N ALA A 193 -1.17 28.79 14.31
CA ALA A 193 -0.51 29.15 15.58
C ALA A 193 -0.57 28.03 16.64
N LYS A 194 -1.69 27.25 16.70
CA LYS A 194 -1.83 26.15 17.66
C LYS A 194 -0.98 24.95 17.25
N ALA A 195 -0.96 24.64 15.94
CA ALA A 195 -0.10 23.60 15.42
C ALA A 195 1.37 23.95 15.66
N LYS A 196 1.78 25.20 15.40
CA LYS A 196 3.14 25.67 15.63
C LYS A 196 3.57 25.53 17.08
N GLU A 197 2.72 25.92 18.04
CA GLU A 197 2.99 25.73 19.49
C GLU A 197 3.23 24.25 19.82
N ALA A 198 2.39 23.35 19.30
CA ALA A 198 2.54 21.91 19.50
C ALA A 198 3.82 21.35 18.83
N ILE A 199 4.10 21.75 17.59
CA ILE A 199 5.31 21.35 16.84
C ILE A 199 6.57 21.77 17.62
N GLU A 200 6.62 23.01 18.13
CA GLU A 200 7.75 23.52 18.89
C GLU A 200 7.90 22.79 20.24
N ALA A 201 6.82 22.63 20.98
CA ALA A 201 6.83 21.96 22.27
C ALA A 201 7.21 20.48 22.18
N LEU A 202 6.73 19.81 21.12
CA LEU A 202 7.02 18.41 20.86
C LEU A 202 8.34 18.21 20.09
N LYS A 203 9.04 19.28 19.69
CA LYS A 203 10.28 19.27 18.90
C LYS A 203 10.11 18.50 17.59
N LEU A 204 9.04 18.78 16.88
CA LEU A 204 8.68 18.14 15.60
C LEU A 204 8.96 19.04 14.38
N GLN A 205 9.77 20.10 14.53
CA GLN A 205 10.08 21.04 13.43
C GLN A 205 10.73 20.32 12.25
N GLN A 206 11.57 19.32 12.55
CA GLN A 206 12.23 18.50 11.55
C GLN A 206 11.89 17.03 11.84
N ILE A 207 11.31 16.36 10.86
CA ILE A 207 10.99 14.93 10.89
C ILE A 207 12.02 14.21 10.02
N ASP A 208 12.56 13.10 10.50
CA ASP A 208 13.47 12.23 9.79
C ASP A 208 13.11 10.77 10.11
N GLY A 209 12.93 9.93 9.10
CA GLY A 209 12.54 8.56 9.35
C GLY A 209 12.40 7.68 8.13
N THR A 210 11.81 6.51 8.38
CA THR A 210 11.55 5.48 7.37
C THR A 210 10.16 4.87 7.58
N VAL A 211 9.56 4.38 6.49
CA VAL A 211 8.35 3.56 6.54
C VAL A 211 8.66 2.23 5.86
N ALA A 212 8.24 1.12 6.46
CA ALA A 212 8.38 -0.20 5.87
C ALA A 212 7.09 -1.01 6.00
N MET A 213 6.82 -1.84 5.02
CA MET A 213 5.70 -2.77 5.02
C MET A 213 6.17 -4.13 4.51
N LYS A 214 5.76 -5.21 5.18
CA LYS A 214 6.03 -6.58 4.77
C LYS A 214 4.83 -7.47 5.06
N GLY A 215 4.47 -8.29 4.09
CA GLY A 215 3.34 -9.17 4.25
C GLY A 215 3.21 -10.21 3.15
N SER A 216 2.11 -10.93 3.21
CA SER A 216 1.75 -11.95 2.23
C SER A 216 0.24 -12.03 2.05
N TRP A 217 -0.17 -12.54 0.90
CA TRP A 217 -1.55 -12.88 0.61
C TRP A 217 -1.64 -14.32 0.11
N GLU A 218 -2.29 -15.19 0.88
CA GLU A 218 -2.65 -16.56 0.48
C GLU A 218 -4.01 -16.53 -0.20
N ILE A 219 -4.05 -16.86 -1.48
CA ILE A 219 -5.21 -16.63 -2.35
C ILE A 219 -6.37 -17.56 -2.01
N GLY A 220 -6.08 -18.84 -1.77
CA GLY A 220 -7.13 -19.85 -1.51
C GLY A 220 -8.00 -19.52 -0.29
N PRO A 221 -7.43 -19.40 0.91
CA PRO A 221 -8.15 -18.97 2.11
C PRO A 221 -8.42 -17.47 2.15
N GLY A 222 -7.82 -16.67 1.25
CA GLY A 222 -7.89 -15.24 1.29
C GLY A 222 -7.19 -14.65 2.52
N THR A 223 -6.09 -15.28 2.98
CA THR A 223 -5.39 -14.81 4.17
C THR A 223 -4.41 -13.71 3.79
N ILE A 224 -4.65 -12.50 4.30
CA ILE A 224 -3.69 -11.40 4.30
C ILE A 224 -2.98 -11.41 5.65
N ASP A 225 -1.66 -11.51 5.61
CA ASP A 225 -0.79 -11.39 6.77
C ASP A 225 0.16 -10.21 6.58
N ILE A 226 0.02 -9.19 7.39
CA ILE A 226 0.95 -8.07 7.47
C ILE A 226 1.82 -8.31 8.72
N SER A 227 3.04 -8.77 8.50
CA SER A 227 4.00 -9.04 9.57
C SER A 227 4.67 -7.77 10.08
N GLU A 228 4.80 -6.76 9.24
CA GLU A 228 5.35 -5.44 9.58
C GLU A 228 4.65 -4.35 8.78
N TYR A 229 4.19 -3.32 9.45
CA TYR A 229 3.89 -2.00 8.88
C TYR A 229 4.40 -0.98 9.89
N SER A 230 5.61 -0.52 9.65
CA SER A 230 6.37 0.29 10.62
C SER A 230 6.60 1.71 10.14
N PHE A 231 6.53 2.62 11.10
CA PHE A 231 6.82 4.05 10.99
C PHE A 231 7.90 4.33 12.02
N ASP A 232 9.13 4.50 11.58
CA ASP A 232 10.30 4.70 12.44
C ASP A 232 10.83 6.11 12.23
N PHE A 233 10.59 7.00 13.22
CA PHE A 233 11.00 8.40 13.17
C PHE A 233 11.98 8.71 14.29
N LYS A 234 13.13 9.24 13.88
CA LYS A 234 14.24 9.61 14.75
C LYS A 234 13.76 10.55 15.87
N ASP A 235 14.19 10.28 17.09
CA ASP A 235 13.84 11.05 18.29
C ASP A 235 12.34 11.14 18.59
N ILE A 236 11.49 10.42 17.87
CA ILE A 236 10.05 10.33 18.10
C ILE A 236 9.72 8.93 18.64
N GLY A 237 9.96 7.90 17.83
CA GLY A 237 9.71 6.51 18.16
C GLY A 237 9.36 5.68 16.92
N LYS A 238 9.21 4.37 17.15
CA LYS A 238 8.79 3.42 16.13
C LYS A 238 7.40 2.88 16.46
N LEU A 239 6.43 3.13 15.58
CA LEU A 239 5.13 2.45 15.59
C LEU A 239 5.21 1.25 14.65
N ASN A 240 4.89 0.06 15.13
CA ASN A 240 4.77 -1.14 14.30
C ASN A 240 3.37 -1.74 14.44
N LEU A 241 2.73 -1.96 13.31
CA LEU A 241 1.42 -2.59 13.17
C LEU A 241 1.62 -3.94 12.47
N ALA A 242 1.02 -5.00 13.01
CA ALA A 242 0.94 -6.29 12.37
C ALA A 242 -0.49 -6.82 12.49
N PHE A 243 -1.00 -7.49 11.47
CA PHE A 243 -2.33 -8.09 11.53
C PHE A 243 -2.46 -9.24 10.55
N SER A 244 -3.37 -10.15 10.86
CA SER A 244 -3.73 -11.26 10.00
C SER A 244 -5.25 -11.42 9.95
N ILE A 245 -5.79 -11.49 8.75
CA ILE A 245 -7.21 -11.75 8.47
C ILE A 245 -7.33 -12.82 7.38
N SER A 246 -8.39 -13.62 7.39
CA SER A 246 -8.71 -14.56 6.32
C SER A 246 -10.08 -14.23 5.70
N GLY A 247 -10.33 -14.77 4.51
CA GLY A 247 -11.58 -14.52 3.76
C GLY A 247 -11.45 -13.43 2.69
N TYR A 248 -10.34 -12.71 2.62
CA TYR A 248 -10.08 -11.73 1.57
C TYR A 248 -9.66 -12.44 0.25
N THR A 249 -10.58 -13.22 -0.29
CA THR A 249 -10.38 -13.91 -1.58
C THR A 249 -10.52 -12.95 -2.76
N PRO A 250 -10.07 -13.32 -3.98
CA PRO A 250 -10.31 -12.52 -5.18
C PRO A 250 -11.79 -12.23 -5.43
N ALA A 251 -12.67 -13.20 -5.14
CA ALA A 251 -14.12 -13.02 -5.23
C ALA A 251 -14.63 -11.97 -4.23
N PHE A 252 -14.11 -11.98 -3.00
CA PHE A 252 -14.40 -10.95 -2.01
C PHE A 252 -13.94 -9.57 -2.50
N ALA A 253 -12.71 -9.45 -3.02
CA ALA A 253 -12.16 -8.20 -3.54
C ALA A 253 -13.04 -7.63 -4.67
N LYS A 254 -13.48 -8.48 -5.60
CA LYS A 254 -14.42 -8.12 -6.66
C LYS A 254 -15.75 -7.60 -6.12
N SER A 255 -16.35 -8.33 -5.19
CA SER A 255 -17.63 -7.92 -4.58
C SER A 255 -17.51 -6.59 -3.83
N MET A 256 -16.37 -6.33 -3.19
CA MET A 256 -16.07 -5.05 -2.55
C MET A 256 -15.96 -3.91 -3.58
N GLN A 257 -15.26 -4.13 -4.69
CA GLN A 257 -15.15 -3.15 -5.77
C GLN A 257 -16.52 -2.81 -6.38
N GLU A 258 -17.36 -3.82 -6.61
CA GLU A 258 -18.72 -3.64 -7.12
C GLU A 258 -19.58 -2.83 -6.15
N ALA A 259 -19.51 -3.12 -4.85
CA ALA A 259 -20.20 -2.36 -3.82
C ALA A 259 -19.75 -0.88 -3.80
N LEU A 260 -18.44 -0.62 -3.85
CA LEU A 260 -17.89 0.74 -3.90
C LEU A 260 -18.28 1.48 -5.19
N LYS A 261 -18.29 0.80 -6.34
CA LYS A 261 -18.73 1.37 -7.62
C LYS A 261 -20.19 1.79 -7.55
N THR A 262 -21.06 0.96 -6.99
CA THR A 262 -22.49 1.25 -6.81
C THR A 262 -22.69 2.51 -5.96
N VAL A 263 -21.90 2.67 -4.89
CA VAL A 263 -21.94 3.89 -4.05
C VAL A 263 -21.56 5.14 -4.83
N ARG A 264 -20.45 5.05 -5.60
CA ARG A 264 -19.94 6.21 -6.37
C ARG A 264 -20.87 6.63 -7.51
N SER A 265 -21.57 5.68 -8.12
CA SER A 265 -22.45 5.92 -9.27
C SER A 265 -23.89 6.31 -8.90
N ASN A 266 -24.29 6.20 -7.63
CA ASN A 266 -25.65 6.51 -7.21
C ASN A 266 -25.80 8.03 -6.95
N PRO A 267 -26.68 8.74 -7.67
CA PRO A 267 -26.90 10.17 -7.48
C PRO A 267 -27.53 10.52 -6.11
N ASN A 268 -28.21 9.55 -5.47
CA ASN A 268 -28.76 9.71 -4.14
C ASN A 268 -27.77 9.18 -3.08
N GLN A 269 -26.95 10.07 -2.52
CA GLN A 269 -25.92 9.71 -1.55
C GLN A 269 -26.48 9.00 -0.29
N GLN A 270 -27.69 9.30 0.13
CA GLN A 270 -28.29 8.71 1.34
C GLN A 270 -28.69 7.24 1.11
N GLU A 271 -29.29 6.95 -0.04
CA GLU A 271 -29.59 5.57 -0.46
C GLU A 271 -28.32 4.77 -0.75
N ALA A 272 -27.32 5.42 -1.37
CA ALA A 272 -26.02 4.84 -1.62
C ALA A 272 -25.34 4.38 -0.33
N GLN A 273 -25.32 5.23 0.69
CA GLN A 273 -24.72 4.91 1.99
C GLN A 273 -25.46 3.77 2.71
N GLN A 274 -26.80 3.74 2.67
CA GLN A 274 -27.56 2.63 3.27
C GLN A 274 -27.31 1.30 2.57
N SER A 275 -27.37 1.30 1.24
CA SER A 275 -27.10 0.10 0.43
C SER A 275 -25.67 -0.40 0.61
N ALA A 276 -24.71 0.53 0.67
CA ALA A 276 -23.30 0.22 0.95
C ALA A 276 -23.11 -0.39 2.35
N GLY A 277 -23.79 0.15 3.36
CA GLY A 277 -23.75 -0.38 4.71
C GLY A 277 -24.21 -1.84 4.78
N LEU A 278 -25.32 -2.15 4.12
CA LEU A 278 -25.83 -3.53 4.05
C LEU A 278 -24.90 -4.47 3.26
N ALA A 279 -24.39 -4.01 2.11
CA ALA A 279 -23.43 -4.78 1.31
C ALA A 279 -22.14 -5.02 2.10
N MET A 280 -21.62 -4.01 2.79
CA MET A 280 -20.43 -4.12 3.63
C MET A 280 -20.63 -5.11 4.78
N LEU A 281 -21.79 -5.10 5.46
CA LEU A 281 -22.10 -6.08 6.48
C LEU A 281 -22.11 -7.50 5.92
N GLY A 282 -22.65 -7.70 4.71
CA GLY A 282 -22.61 -9.00 4.01
C GLY A 282 -21.18 -9.45 3.68
N LEU A 283 -20.32 -8.52 3.28
CA LEU A 283 -18.91 -8.81 3.02
C LEU A 283 -18.15 -9.13 4.32
N LEU A 284 -18.35 -8.37 5.38
CA LEU A 284 -17.71 -8.61 6.68
C LEU A 284 -18.01 -10.00 7.24
N GLN A 285 -19.15 -10.62 6.87
CA GLN A 285 -19.49 -12.00 7.28
C GLN A 285 -18.54 -13.05 6.69
N GLN A 286 -17.82 -12.75 5.61
CA GLN A 286 -16.87 -13.65 4.98
C GLN A 286 -15.49 -13.59 5.64
N LEU A 287 -15.24 -12.57 6.45
CA LEU A 287 -13.93 -12.34 7.06
C LEU A 287 -13.78 -13.06 8.40
N THR A 288 -12.57 -13.45 8.68
CA THR A 288 -12.14 -14.07 9.93
C THR A 288 -10.92 -13.32 10.46
N PHE A 289 -10.98 -12.93 11.71
CA PHE A 289 -9.87 -12.29 12.42
C PHE A 289 -8.93 -13.37 12.97
N ASN A 290 -7.65 -13.29 12.61
CA ASN A 290 -6.62 -14.21 13.10
C ASN A 290 -5.80 -13.58 14.22
N SER A 291 -5.24 -12.37 13.99
CA SER A 291 -4.45 -11.66 15.00
C SER A 291 -4.27 -10.19 14.63
N ALA A 292 -3.93 -9.38 15.64
CA ALA A 292 -3.40 -8.03 15.44
C ALA A 292 -2.40 -7.70 16.55
N LYS A 293 -1.39 -6.89 16.23
CA LYS A 293 -0.41 -6.35 17.17
C LYS A 293 -0.14 -4.90 16.83
N ILE A 294 -0.18 -4.05 17.84
CA ILE A 294 0.27 -2.65 17.80
C ILE A 294 1.39 -2.53 18.81
N ARG A 295 2.56 -2.12 18.36
CA ARG A 295 3.71 -1.85 19.23
C ARG A 295 4.24 -0.45 18.98
N PHE A 296 4.42 0.30 20.02
CA PHE A 296 5.10 1.58 19.98
C PHE A 296 6.36 1.51 20.83
N ASP A 297 7.51 1.75 20.21
CA ASP A 297 8.80 1.92 20.88
C ASP A 297 9.10 3.42 20.96
N ASP A 298 9.14 3.96 22.19
CA ASP A 298 9.32 5.38 22.41
C ASP A 298 10.80 5.80 22.26
N ALA A 299 11.04 6.88 21.53
CA ALA A 299 12.37 7.50 21.46
C ALA A 299 12.39 8.92 22.02
N SER A 300 11.40 9.29 22.83
CA SER A 300 11.25 10.50 23.65
C SER A 300 9.94 11.27 23.46
N ILE A 301 9.09 10.91 22.50
CA ILE A 301 7.85 11.68 22.24
C ILE A 301 6.90 11.65 23.43
N THR A 302 6.83 10.53 24.16
CA THR A 302 5.91 10.39 25.31
C THR A 302 6.20 11.41 26.40
N GLY A 303 7.48 11.60 26.78
CA GLY A 303 7.87 12.59 27.76
C GLY A 303 7.52 14.02 27.32
N ARG A 304 7.84 14.36 26.07
CA ARG A 304 7.52 15.68 25.48
C ARG A 304 6.02 15.93 25.42
N ALA A 305 5.23 14.91 25.08
CA ALA A 305 3.77 15.01 25.04
C ALA A 305 3.16 15.22 26.44
N LEU A 306 3.68 14.51 27.44
CA LEU A 306 3.26 14.69 28.82
C LEU A 306 3.59 16.11 29.37
N ASP A 307 4.78 16.63 29.06
CA ASP A 307 5.19 17.97 29.45
C ASP A 307 4.32 19.05 28.78
N PHE A 308 4.06 18.89 27.48
CA PHE A 308 3.20 19.81 26.72
C PHE A 308 1.76 19.82 27.25
N ALA A 309 1.15 18.63 27.38
CA ALA A 309 -0.23 18.50 27.84
C ALA A 309 -0.37 18.91 29.32
N GLY A 310 0.63 18.61 30.15
CA GLY A 310 0.69 19.06 31.55
C GLY A 310 0.72 20.57 31.64
N LYS A 311 1.59 21.23 30.86
CA LYS A 311 1.68 22.71 30.82
C LYS A 311 0.34 23.36 30.46
N GLN A 312 -0.40 22.80 29.48
CA GLN A 312 -1.72 23.31 29.13
C GLN A 312 -2.75 23.18 30.25
N GLN A 313 -2.56 22.23 31.17
CA GLN A 313 -3.40 22.02 32.36
C GLN A 313 -2.85 22.69 33.63
N GLY A 314 -1.75 23.43 33.52
CA GLY A 314 -1.11 24.09 34.68
C GLY A 314 -0.37 23.15 35.61
N VAL A 315 0.01 21.94 35.16
CA VAL A 315 0.74 20.94 35.93
C VAL A 315 2.02 20.49 35.21
N SER A 316 2.94 19.83 35.93
CA SER A 316 4.10 19.22 35.27
C SER A 316 3.72 17.95 34.52
N GLY A 317 4.53 17.53 33.52
CA GLY A 317 4.35 16.27 32.81
C GLY A 317 4.35 15.07 33.77
N LYS A 318 5.19 15.08 34.81
CA LYS A 318 5.19 14.06 35.85
C LYS A 318 3.87 14.00 36.62
N GLN A 319 3.33 15.15 37.05
CA GLN A 319 2.02 15.19 37.71
C GLN A 319 0.90 14.71 36.81
N LEU A 320 0.94 15.03 35.49
CA LEU A 320 -0.01 14.51 34.54
C LEU A 320 0.12 12.97 34.40
N ALA A 321 1.34 12.45 34.31
CA ALA A 321 1.58 11.00 34.26
C ALA A 321 1.03 10.30 35.51
N ASP A 322 1.28 10.86 36.71
CA ASP A 322 0.77 10.31 37.97
C ASP A 322 -0.77 10.35 38.04
N THR A 323 -1.39 11.41 37.50
CA THR A 323 -2.84 11.50 37.35
C THR A 323 -3.38 10.43 36.39
N LEU A 324 -2.77 10.24 35.23
CA LEU A 324 -3.18 9.23 34.26
C LEU A 324 -3.05 7.81 34.86
N LYS A 325 -1.98 7.52 35.60
CA LYS A 325 -1.82 6.24 36.31
C LYS A 325 -2.95 6.01 37.31
N ALA A 326 -3.30 7.03 38.12
CA ALA A 326 -4.39 6.92 39.07
C ALA A 326 -5.77 6.77 38.45
N MET A 327 -6.00 7.39 37.28
CA MET A 327 -7.28 7.31 36.55
C MET A 327 -7.46 6.00 35.79
N THR A 328 -6.40 5.35 35.36
CA THR A 328 -6.47 4.14 34.51
C THR A 328 -7.34 3.03 35.13
N PRO A 329 -7.18 2.63 36.42
CA PRO A 329 -8.04 1.61 37.01
C PRO A 329 -9.52 2.02 37.05
N ILE A 330 -9.82 3.30 37.27
CA ILE A 330 -11.19 3.84 37.31
C ILE A 330 -11.83 3.74 35.91
N MET A 331 -11.12 4.17 34.89
CA MET A 331 -11.60 4.08 33.49
C MET A 331 -11.84 2.61 33.07
N MET A 332 -10.90 1.71 33.42
CA MET A 332 -11.05 0.27 33.14
C MET A 332 -12.24 -0.35 33.86
N ALA A 333 -12.50 0.07 35.10
CA ALA A 333 -13.68 -0.37 35.85
C ALA A 333 -15.00 0.07 35.17
N GLN A 334 -15.04 1.28 34.62
CA GLN A 334 -16.21 1.77 33.85
C GLN A 334 -16.49 0.95 32.59
N LEU A 335 -15.43 0.45 31.94
CA LEU A 335 -15.55 -0.43 30.77
C LEU A 335 -16.03 -1.84 31.13
N ASN A 336 -16.08 -2.17 32.42
CA ASN A 336 -16.50 -3.49 32.94
C ASN A 336 -15.73 -4.66 32.33
N VAL A 337 -14.40 -4.52 32.22
CA VAL A 337 -13.46 -5.53 31.68
C VAL A 337 -12.43 -5.94 32.76
N PRO A 338 -12.84 -6.63 33.82
CA PRO A 338 -11.98 -6.86 34.99
C PRO A 338 -10.70 -7.65 34.68
N GLU A 339 -10.75 -8.55 33.70
CA GLU A 339 -9.60 -9.36 33.28
C GLU A 339 -8.45 -8.50 32.71
N LEU A 340 -8.78 -7.39 32.02
CA LEU A 340 -7.80 -6.45 31.51
C LEU A 340 -7.39 -5.35 32.48
N GLN A 341 -8.19 -5.06 33.49
CA GLN A 341 -7.97 -3.93 34.37
C GLN A 341 -6.57 -3.93 34.99
N ASN A 342 -6.16 -5.07 35.53
CA ASN A 342 -4.85 -5.21 36.15
C ASN A 342 -3.71 -5.15 35.13
N ALA A 343 -3.87 -5.84 34.00
CA ALA A 343 -2.85 -5.86 32.95
C ALA A 343 -2.62 -4.48 32.34
N VAL A 344 -3.70 -3.77 32.01
CA VAL A 344 -3.63 -2.40 31.45
C VAL A 344 -3.05 -1.44 32.47
N SER A 345 -3.51 -1.48 33.73
CA SER A 345 -3.00 -0.59 34.78
C SER A 345 -1.51 -0.83 35.01
N THR A 346 -1.07 -2.08 35.07
CA THR A 346 0.35 -2.41 35.25
C THR A 346 1.18 -1.93 34.04
N ALA A 347 0.72 -2.17 32.82
CA ALA A 347 1.41 -1.75 31.62
C ALA A 347 1.51 -0.22 31.50
N VAL A 348 0.40 0.50 31.75
CA VAL A 348 0.36 1.96 31.71
C VAL A 348 1.27 2.56 32.82
N ASN A 349 1.25 2.03 34.03
CA ASN A 349 2.12 2.50 35.11
C ASN A 349 3.59 2.33 34.73
N ALA A 350 4.00 1.12 34.31
CA ALA A 350 5.38 0.85 33.94
C ALA A 350 5.86 1.68 32.73
N TYR A 351 4.97 1.89 31.75
CA TYR A 351 5.28 2.72 30.60
C TYR A 351 5.43 4.20 30.97
N LEU A 352 4.51 4.76 31.75
CA LEU A 352 4.55 6.17 32.14
C LEU A 352 5.69 6.48 33.13
N ASP A 353 6.14 5.48 33.91
CA ASP A 353 7.30 5.63 34.79
C ASP A 353 8.63 5.65 34.03
N ASN A 354 8.73 4.89 32.94
CA ASN A 354 9.92 4.79 32.10
C ASN A 354 9.54 4.40 30.66
N PRO A 355 9.14 5.34 29.84
CA PRO A 355 8.67 5.05 28.49
C PRO A 355 9.76 4.38 27.63
N LYS A 356 9.54 3.11 27.27
CA LYS A 356 10.37 2.35 26.32
C LYS A 356 9.50 1.74 25.25
N SER A 357 8.57 0.84 25.63
CA SER A 357 7.65 0.25 24.69
C SER A 357 6.27 0.03 25.29
N LEU A 358 5.24 0.11 24.45
CA LEU A 358 3.87 -0.27 24.77
C LEU A 358 3.36 -1.17 23.67
N THR A 359 2.88 -2.37 24.05
CA THR A 359 2.38 -3.37 23.09
C THR A 359 0.94 -3.74 23.43
N VAL A 360 0.09 -3.71 22.41
CA VAL A 360 -1.28 -4.25 22.46
C VAL A 360 -1.35 -5.38 21.46
N THR A 361 -1.74 -6.57 21.91
CA THR A 361 -1.85 -7.76 21.06
C THR A 361 -3.26 -8.33 21.18
N ALA A 362 -3.89 -8.60 20.06
CA ALA A 362 -5.11 -9.36 19.95
C ALA A 362 -4.78 -10.68 19.24
N ALA A 363 -4.75 -11.77 19.99
CA ALA A 363 -4.36 -13.10 19.50
C ALA A 363 -5.26 -14.15 20.14
N PRO A 364 -6.45 -14.41 19.58
CA PRO A 364 -7.36 -15.43 20.06
C PRO A 364 -6.74 -16.84 19.88
N GLY A 365 -7.09 -17.78 20.75
CA GLY A 365 -6.59 -19.15 20.66
C GLY A 365 -7.01 -19.90 19.38
N LYS A 366 -8.02 -19.39 18.67
CA LYS A 366 -8.48 -19.83 17.35
C LYS A 366 -8.98 -18.63 16.56
N PRO A 367 -8.86 -18.63 15.22
CA PRO A 367 -9.42 -17.58 14.38
C PRO A 367 -10.90 -17.30 14.69
N VAL A 368 -11.29 -16.03 14.75
CA VAL A 368 -12.64 -15.60 15.16
C VAL A 368 -13.37 -15.00 13.95
N PRO A 369 -14.51 -15.58 13.52
CA PRO A 369 -15.32 -14.95 12.49
C PRO A 369 -15.72 -13.52 12.87
N VAL A 370 -15.58 -12.58 11.95
CA VAL A 370 -15.92 -11.16 12.21
C VAL A 370 -17.36 -10.97 12.69
N PRO A 371 -18.38 -11.73 12.23
CA PRO A 371 -19.72 -11.67 12.79
C PRO A 371 -19.83 -11.92 14.29
N MET A 372 -18.95 -12.78 14.84
CA MET A 372 -18.90 -13.01 16.28
C MET A 372 -18.41 -11.78 17.04
N ILE A 373 -17.42 -11.07 16.48
CA ILE A 373 -16.92 -9.82 17.06
C ILE A 373 -18.00 -8.75 17.00
N ILE A 374 -18.69 -8.63 15.87
CA ILE A 374 -19.81 -7.68 15.69
C ILE A 374 -20.93 -8.01 16.68
N GLY A 375 -21.31 -9.26 16.80
CA GLY A 375 -22.34 -9.72 17.75
C GLY A 375 -21.95 -9.42 19.20
N ALA A 376 -20.70 -9.66 19.58
CA ALA A 376 -20.17 -9.28 20.88
C ALA A 376 -20.23 -7.77 21.11
N ALA A 377 -19.83 -6.96 20.10
CA ALA A 377 -19.88 -5.51 20.18
C ALA A 377 -21.29 -4.96 20.43
N MET A 378 -22.31 -5.58 19.83
CA MET A 378 -23.69 -5.16 19.97
C MET A 378 -24.39 -5.68 21.24
N GLY A 379 -24.09 -6.92 21.64
CA GLY A 379 -24.78 -7.59 22.73
C GLY A 379 -24.05 -7.57 24.08
N ALA A 380 -22.73 -7.67 24.07
CA ALA A 380 -21.90 -7.78 25.24
C ALA A 380 -20.49 -7.17 24.99
N PRO A 381 -20.35 -5.85 24.80
CA PRO A 381 -19.09 -5.20 24.41
C PRO A 381 -17.93 -5.50 25.36
N GLN A 382 -18.22 -5.73 26.63
CA GLN A 382 -17.25 -6.14 27.65
C GLN A 382 -16.60 -7.51 27.37
N SER A 383 -17.19 -8.36 26.52
CA SER A 383 -16.63 -9.68 26.16
C SER A 383 -15.62 -9.59 25.01
N ILE A 384 -15.56 -8.49 24.26
CA ILE A 384 -14.67 -8.34 23.10
C ILE A 384 -13.22 -8.68 23.44
N PRO A 385 -12.63 -8.14 24.54
CA PRO A 385 -11.25 -8.44 24.89
C PRO A 385 -10.95 -9.94 25.02
N GLN A 386 -11.85 -10.70 25.62
CA GLN A 386 -11.73 -12.15 25.76
C GLN A 386 -11.90 -12.84 24.39
N VAL A 387 -12.89 -12.42 23.59
CA VAL A 387 -13.17 -12.99 22.26
C VAL A 387 -11.96 -12.87 21.33
N ILE A 388 -11.29 -11.73 21.33
CA ILE A 388 -10.11 -11.49 20.47
C ILE A 388 -8.77 -11.81 21.15
N GLY A 389 -8.79 -12.28 22.41
CA GLY A 389 -7.57 -12.61 23.16
C GLY A 389 -6.67 -11.39 23.38
N LEU A 390 -7.27 -10.25 23.79
CA LEU A 390 -6.56 -8.99 23.97
C LEU A 390 -5.60 -9.05 25.16
N LYS A 391 -4.36 -8.58 24.93
CA LYS A 391 -3.30 -8.46 25.96
C LYS A 391 -2.63 -7.10 25.80
N VAL A 392 -2.15 -6.57 26.92
CA VAL A 392 -1.37 -5.32 26.95
C VAL A 392 -0.12 -5.58 27.77
N SER A 393 1.04 -5.17 27.24
CA SER A 393 2.34 -5.22 27.92
C SER A 393 3.12 -3.94 27.67
N SER A 394 4.12 -3.69 28.46
CA SER A 394 5.00 -2.53 28.29
C SER A 394 6.43 -2.87 28.69
N ASN A 395 7.39 -2.18 28.07
CA ASN A 395 8.82 -2.27 28.36
C ASN A 395 9.39 -3.70 28.22
N ASP A 396 8.81 -4.46 27.26
CA ASP A 396 9.16 -5.83 26.89
C ASP A 396 10.12 -5.90 25.67
#